data_37714e4cc750aef9d5050e84e4ee825b
#
_entry.id   37714e4cc750aef9d5050e84e4ee825b
#
_cell.length_a   1.000
_cell.length_b   1.000
_cell.length_c   1.000
_cell.angle_alpha   90.00
_cell.angle_beta   90.00
_cell.angle_gamma   90.00
#
_symmetry.space_group_name_H-M   'P 1'
#
loop_
_entity.id
_entity.type
_entity.pdbx_description
1 polymer ?
#
loop_
_entity_poly.entity_id
_entity_poly.type
_entity_poly.pdbx_seq_one_letter_code
_entity_poly.pdbx_strand_id
1 'polypeptide(L)'
;PEAWESRAGANDKRNPELIGTDGIVSGYEDLLSRTDVKRIAKEINPKVQQQRHEANQKGIAKVAEALAKAKPDILVMFGDDQQEYLTDDNMPGFCIYWGNEVKVLGQGEKYTAATGFQPLIGYPPQDTVEQTQGALGEHLIKYLTEAEYDIGSSKFLDPDRGGRSRGGIGHAFGYVYHRIMQNMKIPTVPIMVNTYYPPNQPTPNPQVSH
;
A
#
# COMPACT_ATOMS: atom_id res chain seq x y z
N PRO A 1 -8.52 -10.12 -13.68
CA PRO A 1 -8.36 -11.59 -13.71
C PRO A 1 -7.24 -12.04 -14.65
N GLU A 2 -7.19 -11.58 -15.90
CA GLU A 2 -6.19 -11.97 -16.91
C GLU A 2 -4.74 -11.77 -16.45
N ALA A 3 -4.44 -10.70 -15.73
CA ALA A 3 -3.11 -10.43 -15.19
C ALA A 3 -2.69 -11.45 -14.12
N TRP A 4 -3.62 -12.04 -13.39
CA TRP A 4 -3.37 -13.10 -12.43
C TRP A 4 -2.97 -14.41 -13.13
N GLU A 5 -3.68 -14.79 -14.20
CA GLU A 5 -3.36 -16.01 -14.93
C GLU A 5 -2.01 -15.92 -15.65
N SER A 6 -1.75 -14.79 -16.31
CA SER A 6 -0.62 -14.69 -17.22
C SER A 6 0.70 -14.26 -16.55
N ARG A 7 0.66 -13.59 -15.40
CA ARG A 7 1.85 -12.93 -14.85
C ARG A 7 2.10 -13.18 -13.37
N ALA A 8 1.11 -12.98 -12.49
CA ALA A 8 1.30 -13.16 -11.07
C ALA A 8 1.72 -14.59 -10.74
N GLY A 9 0.99 -15.59 -11.21
CA GLY A 9 1.34 -16.98 -11.01
C GLY A 9 2.68 -17.41 -11.64
N ALA A 10 3.08 -16.78 -12.75
CA ALA A 10 4.39 -17.02 -13.35
C ALA A 10 5.55 -16.42 -12.52
N ASN A 11 5.31 -15.31 -11.84
CA ASN A 11 6.27 -14.71 -10.92
C ASN A 11 6.41 -15.55 -9.65
N ASP A 12 5.31 -16.01 -9.08
CA ASP A 12 5.32 -16.87 -7.89
C ASP A 12 6.10 -18.16 -8.12
N LYS A 13 5.98 -18.77 -9.31
CA LYS A 13 6.76 -19.96 -9.68
C LYS A 13 8.28 -19.74 -9.67
N ARG A 14 8.72 -18.51 -9.82
CA ARG A 14 10.15 -18.14 -9.82
C ARG A 14 10.62 -17.55 -8.49
N ASN A 15 9.69 -17.28 -7.59
CA ASN A 15 10.02 -16.73 -6.27
C ASN A 15 10.60 -17.86 -5.38
N PRO A 16 11.85 -17.73 -4.90
CA PRO A 16 12.46 -18.73 -4.03
C PRO A 16 11.96 -18.65 -2.58
N GLU A 17 11.23 -17.58 -2.23
CA GLU A 17 10.88 -17.23 -0.85
C GLU A 17 9.37 -17.04 -0.71
N LEU A 18 8.61 -18.10 -0.97
CA LEU A 18 7.18 -18.13 -0.70
C LEU A 18 6.92 -18.57 0.75
N ILE A 19 6.02 -17.87 1.43
CA ILE A 19 5.65 -18.20 2.81
C ILE A 19 4.36 -19.01 2.78
N GLY A 20 4.42 -20.22 3.31
CA GLY A 20 3.26 -21.07 3.51
C GLY A 20 2.37 -20.61 4.70
N THR A 21 1.17 -21.16 4.82
CA THR A 21 0.27 -20.91 5.96
C THR A 21 0.83 -21.42 7.29
N ASP A 22 1.85 -22.26 7.23
CA ASP A 22 2.63 -22.78 8.35
C ASP A 22 3.80 -21.87 8.76
N GLY A 23 3.99 -20.74 8.06
CA GLY A 23 5.08 -19.79 8.28
C GLY A 23 6.42 -20.25 7.68
N ILE A 24 6.45 -21.38 6.99
CA ILE A 24 7.70 -21.90 6.40
C ILE A 24 7.96 -21.19 5.07
N VAL A 25 9.15 -20.64 4.94
CA VAL A 25 9.66 -20.06 3.69
C VAL A 25 10.19 -21.17 2.80
N SER A 26 9.73 -21.21 1.56
CA SER A 26 10.13 -22.26 0.60
C SER A 26 9.93 -21.81 -0.84
N GLY A 27 10.52 -22.52 -1.80
CA GLY A 27 10.23 -22.33 -3.22
C GLY A 27 8.86 -22.89 -3.61
N TYR A 28 8.44 -22.56 -4.82
CA TYR A 28 7.11 -22.92 -5.34
C TYR A 28 6.81 -24.43 -5.31
N GLU A 29 7.73 -25.27 -5.76
CA GLU A 29 7.51 -26.71 -5.86
C GLU A 29 7.40 -27.37 -4.47
N ASP A 30 8.18 -26.91 -3.50
CA ASP A 30 8.08 -27.40 -2.12
C ASP A 30 6.76 -26.97 -1.48
N LEU A 31 6.38 -25.71 -1.63
CA LEU A 31 5.08 -25.23 -1.15
C LEU A 31 3.91 -25.98 -1.80
N LEU A 32 4.00 -26.24 -3.12
CA LEU A 32 3.01 -27.00 -3.86
C LEU A 32 2.84 -28.41 -3.33
N SER A 33 3.97 -29.08 -2.99
CA SER A 33 3.97 -30.46 -2.46
C SER A 33 3.23 -30.59 -1.12
N ARG A 34 3.19 -29.51 -0.34
CA ARG A 34 2.52 -29.42 0.98
C ARG A 34 1.10 -28.86 0.90
N THR A 35 0.62 -28.53 -0.30
CA THR A 35 -0.65 -27.85 -0.51
C THR A 35 -1.73 -28.80 -1.00
N ASP A 36 -2.95 -28.69 -0.48
CA ASP A 36 -4.13 -29.37 -1.06
C ASP A 36 -4.52 -28.72 -2.39
N VAL A 37 -3.85 -29.17 -3.45
CA VAL A 37 -4.03 -28.67 -4.81
C VAL A 37 -5.48 -28.80 -5.28
N LYS A 38 -6.17 -29.90 -4.91
CA LYS A 38 -7.57 -30.13 -5.33
C LYS A 38 -8.52 -29.12 -4.72
N ARG A 39 -8.28 -28.72 -3.49
CA ARG A 39 -9.05 -27.68 -2.81
C ARG A 39 -8.80 -26.32 -3.46
N ILE A 40 -7.53 -25.98 -3.64
CA ILE A 40 -7.13 -24.66 -4.18
C ILE A 40 -7.58 -24.48 -5.63
N ALA A 41 -7.50 -25.53 -6.47
CA ALA A 41 -7.93 -25.46 -7.86
C ALA A 41 -9.40 -25.00 -8.04
N LYS A 42 -10.27 -25.28 -7.06
CA LYS A 42 -11.66 -24.79 -7.10
C LYS A 42 -11.75 -23.27 -6.88
N GLU A 43 -10.78 -22.69 -6.18
CA GLU A 43 -10.77 -21.29 -5.76
C GLU A 43 -10.08 -20.36 -6.77
N ILE A 44 -9.15 -20.91 -7.56
CA ILE A 44 -8.31 -20.13 -8.48
C ILE A 44 -8.74 -20.21 -9.94
N ASN A 45 -9.90 -20.81 -10.25
CA ASN A 45 -10.38 -20.85 -11.63
C ASN A 45 -10.88 -19.46 -12.09
N PRO A 46 -10.81 -19.14 -13.41
CA PRO A 46 -11.13 -17.82 -13.96
C PRO A 46 -12.51 -17.29 -13.57
N LYS A 47 -13.51 -18.17 -13.49
CA LYS A 47 -14.88 -17.78 -13.13
C LYS A 47 -14.96 -17.30 -11.68
N VAL A 48 -14.32 -18.00 -10.74
CA VAL A 48 -14.27 -17.58 -9.32
C VAL A 48 -13.47 -16.31 -9.16
N GLN A 49 -12.35 -16.18 -9.86
CA GLN A 49 -11.54 -14.96 -9.86
C GLN A 49 -12.32 -13.75 -10.37
N GLN A 50 -13.08 -13.91 -11.44
CA GLN A 50 -13.94 -12.86 -12.00
C GLN A 50 -15.03 -12.46 -10.98
N GLN A 51 -15.71 -13.43 -10.38
CA GLN A 51 -16.74 -13.16 -9.36
C GLN A 51 -16.18 -12.40 -8.16
N ARG A 52 -15.00 -12.80 -7.68
CA ARG A 52 -14.30 -12.11 -6.57
C ARG A 52 -13.88 -10.70 -6.97
N HIS A 53 -13.35 -10.53 -8.16
CA HIS A 53 -13.01 -9.20 -8.68
C HIS A 53 -14.23 -8.28 -8.70
N GLU A 54 -15.35 -8.72 -9.25
CA GLU A 54 -16.59 -7.94 -9.28
C GLU A 54 -17.11 -7.61 -7.87
N ALA A 55 -17.06 -8.57 -6.96
CA ALA A 55 -17.44 -8.35 -5.57
C ALA A 55 -16.53 -7.32 -4.88
N ASN A 56 -15.22 -7.38 -5.12
CA ASN A 56 -14.26 -6.42 -4.61
C ASN A 56 -14.51 -5.00 -5.19
N GLN A 57 -14.76 -4.88 -6.50
CA GLN A 57 -15.09 -3.59 -7.10
C GLN A 57 -16.37 -2.97 -6.50
N LYS A 58 -17.39 -3.78 -6.28
CA LYS A 58 -18.62 -3.35 -5.57
C LYS A 58 -18.33 -2.93 -4.12
N GLY A 59 -17.44 -3.65 -3.43
CA GLY A 59 -17.01 -3.30 -2.07
C GLY A 59 -16.30 -1.95 -2.03
N ILE A 60 -15.36 -1.70 -2.94
CA ILE A 60 -14.64 -0.43 -3.07
C ILE A 60 -15.63 0.72 -3.33
N ALA A 61 -16.57 0.53 -4.25
CA ALA A 61 -17.59 1.55 -4.56
C ALA A 61 -18.45 1.88 -3.32
N LYS A 62 -18.84 0.88 -2.52
CA LYS A 62 -19.57 1.10 -1.27
C LYS A 62 -18.77 1.88 -0.23
N VAL A 63 -17.46 1.64 -0.12
CA VAL A 63 -16.59 2.41 0.79
C VAL A 63 -16.51 3.86 0.33
N ALA A 64 -16.33 4.12 -0.96
CA ALA A 64 -16.34 5.46 -1.53
C ALA A 64 -17.67 6.19 -1.28
N GLU A 65 -18.81 5.51 -1.48
CA GLU A 65 -20.14 6.04 -1.19
C GLU A 65 -20.32 6.37 0.30
N ALA A 66 -19.87 5.47 1.19
CA ALA A 66 -19.95 5.70 2.63
C ALA A 66 -19.12 6.92 3.07
N LEU A 67 -17.92 7.09 2.52
CA LEU A 67 -17.08 8.26 2.76
C LEU A 67 -17.76 9.54 2.25
N ALA A 68 -18.30 9.53 1.03
CA ALA A 68 -19.01 10.66 0.47
C ALA A 68 -20.25 11.06 1.31
N LYS A 69 -20.95 10.08 1.87
CA LYS A 69 -22.11 10.29 2.76
C LYS A 69 -21.70 10.84 4.12
N ALA A 70 -20.58 10.37 4.66
CA ALA A 70 -20.07 10.80 5.96
C ALA A 70 -19.63 12.28 5.96
N LYS A 71 -19.15 12.80 4.82
CA LYS A 71 -18.68 14.19 4.63
C LYS A 71 -17.73 14.64 5.75
N PRO A 72 -16.65 13.93 6.05
CA PRO A 72 -15.74 14.35 7.10
C PRO A 72 -14.99 15.63 6.70
N ASP A 73 -14.68 16.46 7.69
CA ASP A 73 -13.85 17.65 7.47
C ASP A 73 -12.38 17.30 7.20
N ILE A 74 -11.90 16.23 7.77
CA ILE A 74 -10.53 15.71 7.65
C ILE A 74 -10.56 14.19 7.64
N LEU A 75 -9.66 13.58 6.87
CA LEU A 75 -9.46 12.14 6.84
C LEU A 75 -8.07 11.77 7.37
N VAL A 76 -8.01 11.11 8.53
CA VAL A 76 -6.76 10.51 9.03
C VAL A 76 -6.61 9.14 8.38
N MET A 77 -5.48 8.93 7.71
CA MET A 77 -5.20 7.70 6.97
C MET A 77 -4.00 6.97 7.56
N PHE A 78 -4.17 5.69 7.87
CA PHE A 78 -3.08 4.79 8.20
C PHE A 78 -2.77 3.94 6.97
N GLY A 79 -1.52 3.94 6.54
CA GLY A 79 -1.08 3.18 5.38
C GLY A 79 0.26 2.51 5.63
N ASP A 80 0.39 1.27 5.21
CA ASP A 80 1.64 0.54 5.30
C ASP A 80 2.67 1.08 4.30
N ASP A 81 3.88 1.32 4.78
CA ASP A 81 5.03 1.70 3.94
C ASP A 81 5.93 0.48 3.71
N GLN A 82 5.81 -0.10 2.54
CA GLN A 82 6.58 -1.28 2.13
C GLN A 82 7.91 -0.89 1.50
N GLN A 83 8.78 -0.19 2.23
CA GLN A 83 10.02 0.39 1.73
C GLN A 83 9.82 1.31 0.51
N GLU A 84 8.67 1.97 0.47
CA GLU A 84 8.40 2.93 -0.60
C GLU A 84 9.00 4.30 -0.30
N TYR A 85 8.99 4.71 0.94
CA TYR A 85 9.59 5.95 1.44
C TYR A 85 10.50 5.72 2.65
N LEU A 86 10.06 4.90 3.62
CA LEU A 86 10.86 4.53 4.79
C LEU A 86 11.73 3.33 4.44
N THR A 87 13.04 3.54 4.42
CA THR A 87 14.05 2.55 4.03
C THR A 87 15.00 2.26 5.18
N ASP A 88 15.86 1.27 5.06
CA ASP A 88 16.74 0.78 6.15
C ASP A 88 17.63 1.87 6.77
N ASP A 89 17.86 2.96 6.06
CA ASP A 89 18.60 4.13 6.56
C ASP A 89 17.79 5.00 7.53
N ASN A 90 16.45 4.89 7.49
CA ASN A 90 15.54 5.62 8.39
C ASN A 90 14.16 4.95 8.43
N MET A 91 13.97 4.05 9.37
CA MET A 91 12.81 3.16 9.47
C MET A 91 12.08 3.31 10.82
N PRO A 92 11.41 4.46 11.09
CA PRO A 92 10.58 4.59 12.27
C PRO A 92 9.36 3.67 12.18
N GLY A 93 8.82 3.22 13.31
CA GLY A 93 7.61 2.41 13.35
C GLY A 93 6.38 3.13 12.80
N PHE A 94 6.27 4.40 13.12
CA PHE A 94 5.22 5.31 12.63
C PHE A 94 5.85 6.61 12.15
N CYS A 95 5.34 7.17 11.07
CA CYS A 95 5.77 8.46 10.57
C CYS A 95 4.54 9.28 10.14
N ILE A 96 4.33 10.45 10.78
CA ILE A 96 3.22 11.33 10.47
C ILE A 96 3.65 12.38 9.46
N TYR A 97 2.91 12.47 8.36
CA TYR A 97 3.11 13.52 7.37
C TYR A 97 2.42 14.82 7.81
N TRP A 98 3.15 15.94 7.81
CA TRP A 98 2.66 17.25 8.24
C TRP A 98 2.93 18.38 7.25
N GLY A 99 3.18 18.07 5.98
CA GLY A 99 3.12 19.04 4.88
C GLY A 99 1.68 19.54 4.67
N ASN A 100 1.51 20.57 3.85
CA ASN A 100 0.18 21.08 3.50
C ASN A 100 -0.39 20.45 2.24
N GLU A 101 0.44 19.77 1.49
CA GLU A 101 0.07 19.02 0.28
C GLU A 101 0.99 17.82 0.13
N VAL A 102 0.53 16.80 -0.57
CA VAL A 102 1.31 15.62 -0.86
C VAL A 102 1.15 15.21 -2.31
N LYS A 103 2.26 14.82 -2.93
CA LYS A 103 2.27 14.32 -4.30
C LYS A 103 1.89 12.83 -4.33
N VAL A 104 0.98 12.48 -5.23
CA VAL A 104 0.69 11.09 -5.59
C VAL A 104 1.21 10.87 -6.99
N LEU A 105 2.20 9.99 -7.15
CA LEU A 105 2.80 9.73 -8.44
C LEU A 105 1.84 8.94 -9.33
N GLY A 106 1.66 9.41 -10.56
CA GLY A 106 0.99 8.66 -11.60
C GLY A 106 1.87 7.51 -12.10
N GLN A 107 1.31 6.35 -12.19
CA GLN A 107 2.00 5.19 -12.76
C GLN A 107 1.33 4.76 -14.07
N GLY A 108 1.40 5.63 -15.08
CA GLY A 108 0.85 5.37 -16.40
C GLY A 108 1.66 4.31 -17.18
N GLU A 109 1.74 4.49 -18.49
CA GLU A 109 2.38 3.56 -19.45
C GLU A 109 3.80 3.12 -19.08
N LYS A 110 4.59 3.99 -18.44
CA LYS A 110 5.97 3.67 -18.03
C LYS A 110 6.04 2.53 -17.00
N TYR A 111 5.13 2.51 -16.05
CA TYR A 111 5.06 1.43 -15.05
C TYR A 111 4.60 0.14 -15.70
N THR A 112 3.61 0.22 -16.55
CA THR A 112 3.10 -0.93 -17.33
C THR A 112 4.19 -1.51 -18.24
N ALA A 113 5.00 -0.66 -18.89
CA ALA A 113 6.10 -1.09 -19.71
C ALA A 113 7.22 -1.78 -18.91
N ALA A 114 7.54 -1.26 -17.73
CA ALA A 114 8.61 -1.79 -16.88
C ALA A 114 8.22 -3.08 -16.13
N THR A 115 7.00 -3.17 -15.64
CA THR A 115 6.54 -4.27 -14.78
C THR A 115 5.65 -5.26 -15.53
N GLY A 116 5.11 -4.85 -16.67
CA GLY A 116 4.08 -5.58 -17.41
C GLY A 116 2.73 -5.65 -16.70
N PHE A 117 2.57 -4.98 -15.56
CA PHE A 117 1.29 -4.79 -14.89
C PHE A 117 0.72 -3.43 -15.28
N GLN A 118 -0.54 -3.37 -15.62
CA GLN A 118 -1.24 -2.10 -15.56
C GLN A 118 -1.21 -1.59 -14.12
N PRO A 119 -1.33 -0.28 -13.86
CA PRO A 119 -1.37 0.26 -12.49
C PRO A 119 -2.63 -0.24 -11.78
N LEU A 120 -2.63 -1.52 -11.45
CA LEU A 120 -3.71 -2.24 -10.76
C LEU A 120 -3.79 -1.84 -9.29
N ILE A 121 -2.73 -1.23 -8.78
CA ILE A 121 -2.56 -0.91 -7.36
C ILE A 121 -3.06 0.51 -7.05
N GLY A 122 -4.02 1.02 -7.82
CA GLY A 122 -4.74 2.23 -7.43
C GLY A 122 -4.00 3.55 -7.62
N TYR A 123 -2.85 3.56 -8.29
CA TYR A 123 -2.23 4.83 -8.67
C TYR A 123 -3.03 5.56 -9.75
N PRO A 124 -3.10 6.89 -9.70
CA PRO A 124 -3.73 7.66 -10.76
C PRO A 124 -2.94 7.51 -12.08
N PRO A 125 -3.58 7.75 -13.24
CA PRO A 125 -2.88 7.69 -14.52
C PRO A 125 -1.81 8.79 -14.70
N GLN A 126 -1.95 9.89 -13.98
CA GLN A 126 -1.01 11.02 -13.98
C GLN A 126 -0.72 11.46 -12.53
N ASP A 127 0.39 12.17 -12.34
CA ASP A 127 0.70 12.77 -11.04
C ASP A 127 -0.45 13.68 -10.59
N THR A 128 -0.82 13.55 -9.32
CA THR A 128 -1.76 14.46 -8.65
C THR A 128 -1.12 15.07 -7.41
N VAL A 129 -1.69 16.19 -6.96
CA VAL A 129 -1.33 16.82 -5.70
C VAL A 129 -2.59 16.88 -4.85
N GLU A 130 -2.51 16.30 -3.67
CA GLU A 130 -3.63 16.21 -2.74
C GLU A 130 -3.38 17.09 -1.52
N GLN A 131 -4.45 17.69 -1.02
CA GLN A 131 -4.38 18.57 0.15
C GLN A 131 -4.26 17.76 1.42
N THR A 132 -3.37 18.18 2.31
CA THR A 132 -3.17 17.60 3.62
C THR A 132 -3.42 18.63 4.72
N GLN A 133 -3.70 18.16 5.93
CA GLN A 133 -3.92 19.03 7.09
C GLN A 133 -2.66 19.06 7.96
N GLY A 134 -1.66 19.83 7.50
CA GLY A 134 -0.34 19.89 8.14
C GLY A 134 -0.40 20.33 9.60
N ALA A 135 -1.27 21.28 9.95
CA ALA A 135 -1.42 21.74 11.33
C ALA A 135 -1.92 20.64 12.28
N LEU A 136 -2.85 19.78 11.82
CA LEU A 136 -3.28 18.62 12.61
C LEU A 136 -2.16 17.56 12.69
N GLY A 137 -1.44 17.34 11.58
CA GLY A 137 -0.28 16.46 11.59
C GLY A 137 0.77 16.90 12.63
N GLU A 138 1.13 18.18 12.63
CA GLU A 138 2.06 18.75 13.60
C GLU A 138 1.55 18.62 15.05
N HIS A 139 0.26 18.88 15.27
CA HIS A 139 -0.37 18.70 16.57
C HIS A 139 -0.27 17.25 17.06
N LEU A 140 -0.59 16.28 16.21
CA LEU A 140 -0.50 14.86 16.54
C LEU A 140 0.93 14.44 16.87
N ILE A 141 1.92 14.91 16.12
CA ILE A 141 3.34 14.64 16.42
C ILE A 141 3.70 15.14 17.83
N LYS A 142 3.38 16.38 18.13
CA LYS A 142 3.67 16.97 19.45
C LYS A 142 2.98 16.20 20.57
N TYR A 143 1.68 15.98 20.45
CA TYR A 143 0.88 15.28 21.45
C TYR A 143 1.40 13.85 21.72
N LEU A 144 1.66 13.09 20.64
CA LEU A 144 2.14 11.72 20.79
C LEU A 144 3.57 11.66 21.36
N THR A 145 4.43 12.61 20.99
CA THR A 145 5.78 12.70 21.56
C THR A 145 5.73 13.03 23.05
N GLU A 146 4.86 13.94 23.48
CA GLU A 146 4.62 14.25 24.89
C GLU A 146 4.03 13.06 25.66
N ALA A 147 3.27 12.20 24.98
CA ALA A 147 2.74 10.95 25.52
C ALA A 147 3.74 9.77 25.43
N GLU A 148 5.01 10.06 25.17
CA GLU A 148 6.12 9.09 25.12
C GLU A 148 6.02 8.04 23.98
N TYR A 149 5.28 8.33 22.90
CA TYR A 149 5.31 7.52 21.70
C TYR A 149 6.51 7.87 20.82
N ASP A 150 7.13 6.84 20.25
CA ASP A 150 8.21 7.00 19.27
C ASP A 150 7.62 7.28 17.88
N ILE A 151 7.56 8.55 17.50
CA ILE A 151 6.92 9.03 16.27
C ILE A 151 7.94 9.72 15.37
N GLY A 152 8.12 9.16 14.16
CA GLY A 152 8.79 9.85 13.08
C GLY A 152 7.91 10.96 12.50
N SER A 153 8.53 11.93 11.84
CA SER A 153 7.80 13.00 11.18
C SER A 153 8.37 13.31 9.80
N SER A 154 7.49 13.64 8.85
CA SER A 154 7.89 14.04 7.49
C SER A 154 7.07 15.25 7.06
N LYS A 155 7.75 16.30 6.62
CA LYS A 155 7.12 17.53 6.10
C LYS A 155 7.02 17.54 4.58
N PHE A 156 7.90 16.85 3.92
CA PHE A 156 7.92 16.68 2.47
C PHE A 156 8.50 15.29 2.14
N LEU A 157 8.21 14.81 0.96
CA LEU A 157 8.76 13.56 0.45
C LEU A 157 9.85 13.92 -0.57
N ASP A 158 11.09 13.62 -0.21
CA ASP A 158 12.26 13.96 -1.02
C ASP A 158 12.31 13.09 -2.30
N PRO A 159 12.27 13.69 -3.50
CA PRO A 159 12.33 12.94 -4.75
C PRO A 159 13.68 12.25 -5.00
N ASP A 160 14.74 12.74 -4.35
CA ASP A 160 16.10 12.21 -4.51
C ASP A 160 16.42 11.12 -3.46
N ARG A 161 15.56 10.97 -2.46
CA ARG A 161 15.67 9.89 -1.47
C ARG A 161 15.40 8.55 -2.12
N GLY A 162 16.14 7.52 -1.69
CA GLY A 162 15.91 6.13 -2.08
C GLY A 162 14.46 5.67 -1.80
N GLY A 163 14.14 4.48 -2.23
CA GLY A 163 12.81 3.90 -2.13
C GLY A 163 12.01 3.98 -3.43
N ARG A 164 10.85 3.35 -3.43
CA ARG A 164 10.03 3.20 -4.65
C ARG A 164 9.18 4.41 -4.97
N SER A 165 8.82 5.19 -3.95
CA SER A 165 7.89 6.33 -4.10
C SER A 165 8.50 7.57 -4.72
N ARG A 166 9.83 7.76 -4.69
CA ARG A 166 10.57 8.84 -5.37
C ARG A 166 9.90 10.22 -5.24
N GLY A 167 9.64 10.65 -4.02
CA GLY A 167 9.02 11.95 -3.75
C GLY A 167 7.49 11.98 -3.83
N GLY A 168 6.84 10.84 -4.06
CA GLY A 168 5.40 10.68 -3.91
C GLY A 168 5.04 9.84 -2.69
N ILE A 169 3.80 9.94 -2.26
CA ILE A 169 3.31 9.09 -1.17
C ILE A 169 3.07 7.65 -1.66
N GLY A 170 3.26 6.67 -0.78
CA GLY A 170 3.16 5.25 -1.10
C GLY A 170 1.79 4.81 -1.63
N HIS A 171 1.77 3.63 -2.26
CA HIS A 171 0.59 3.11 -2.95
C HIS A 171 -0.63 2.91 -2.04
N ALA A 172 -0.44 2.60 -0.76
CA ALA A 172 -1.54 2.44 0.19
C ALA A 172 -2.39 3.72 0.28
N PHE A 173 -1.74 4.89 0.31
CA PHE A 173 -2.40 6.20 0.29
C PHE A 173 -2.89 6.57 -1.10
N GLY A 174 -2.08 6.35 -2.13
CA GLY A 174 -2.44 6.59 -3.53
C GLY A 174 -3.72 5.87 -3.92
N TYR A 175 -3.91 4.64 -3.42
CA TYR A 175 -5.13 3.87 -3.59
C TYR A 175 -6.35 4.58 -2.99
N VAL A 176 -6.23 5.11 -1.78
CA VAL A 176 -7.33 5.82 -1.11
C VAL A 176 -7.69 7.08 -1.88
N TYR A 177 -6.71 7.90 -2.23
CA TYR A 177 -6.94 9.12 -3.02
C TYR A 177 -7.63 8.82 -4.34
N HIS A 178 -7.11 7.84 -5.09
CA HIS A 178 -7.62 7.56 -6.43
C HIS A 178 -8.93 6.77 -6.43
N ARG A 179 -9.03 5.71 -5.63
CA ARG A 179 -10.12 4.74 -5.71
C ARG A 179 -11.25 4.98 -4.73
N ILE A 180 -10.95 5.55 -3.57
CA ILE A 180 -11.94 5.79 -2.51
C ILE A 180 -12.39 7.25 -2.51
N MET A 181 -11.45 8.19 -2.43
CA MET A 181 -11.79 9.62 -2.42
C MET A 181 -12.19 10.13 -3.79
N GLN A 182 -11.60 9.59 -4.86
CA GLN A 182 -11.88 10.00 -6.24
C GLN A 182 -11.69 11.53 -6.41
N ASN A 183 -12.78 12.29 -6.58
CA ASN A 183 -12.75 13.74 -6.72
C ASN A 183 -13.11 14.49 -5.43
N MET A 184 -13.27 13.80 -4.31
CA MET A 184 -13.56 14.44 -3.03
C MET A 184 -12.35 15.25 -2.56
N LYS A 185 -12.57 16.53 -2.22
CA LYS A 185 -11.52 17.44 -1.73
C LYS A 185 -11.53 17.49 -0.21
N ILE A 186 -11.21 16.37 0.43
CA ILE A 186 -11.13 16.23 1.87
C ILE A 186 -9.65 16.31 2.25
N PRO A 187 -9.21 17.28 3.07
CA PRO A 187 -7.84 17.33 3.56
C PRO A 187 -7.50 16.09 4.36
N THR A 188 -6.27 15.60 4.24
CA THR A 188 -5.87 14.33 4.86
C THR A 188 -4.71 14.50 5.84
N VAL A 189 -4.56 13.57 6.77
CA VAL A 189 -3.35 13.39 7.57
C VAL A 189 -2.84 11.96 7.32
N PRO A 190 -1.85 11.79 6.43
CA PRO A 190 -1.23 10.50 6.21
C PRO A 190 -0.33 10.09 7.40
N ILE A 191 -0.53 8.87 7.87
CA ILE A 191 0.30 8.22 8.89
C ILE A 191 0.88 6.95 8.28
N MET A 192 2.16 6.99 7.97
CA MET A 192 2.88 5.84 7.44
C MET A 192 3.21 4.88 8.57
N VAL A 193 2.83 3.63 8.41
CA VAL A 193 3.13 2.53 9.33
C VAL A 193 4.15 1.63 8.66
N ASN A 194 5.30 1.45 9.29
CA ASN A 194 6.35 0.63 8.72
C ASN A 194 6.31 -0.76 9.36
N THR A 195 5.52 -1.63 8.79
CA THR A 195 5.35 -2.99 9.28
C THR A 195 6.38 -3.96 8.70
N TYR A 196 6.64 -5.07 9.40
CA TYR A 196 7.41 -6.17 8.85
C TYR A 196 6.63 -6.85 7.72
N TYR A 197 7.21 -6.90 6.54
CA TYR A 197 6.58 -7.48 5.36
C TYR A 197 7.53 -8.42 4.60
N PRO A 198 7.68 -9.67 5.03
CA PRO A 198 8.48 -10.65 4.31
C PRO A 198 7.75 -11.09 3.00
N PRO A 199 8.47 -11.39 1.92
CA PRO A 199 9.91 -11.23 1.72
C PRO A 199 10.31 -9.85 1.23
N ASN A 200 9.38 -8.91 1.09
CA ASN A 200 9.62 -7.59 0.50
C ASN A 200 10.49 -6.68 1.40
N GLN A 201 10.56 -6.99 2.67
CA GLN A 201 11.34 -6.27 3.65
C GLN A 201 12.31 -7.25 4.32
N PRO A 202 13.59 -7.31 3.87
CA PRO A 202 14.55 -8.27 4.37
C PRO A 202 14.91 -8.06 5.85
N THR A 203 14.85 -6.82 6.31
CA THR A 203 15.12 -6.47 7.70
C THR A 203 13.81 -6.12 8.41
N PRO A 204 13.37 -6.90 9.40
CA PRO A 204 12.19 -6.56 10.17
C PRO A 204 12.40 -5.25 10.92
N ASN A 205 11.37 -4.39 10.94
CA ASN A 205 11.39 -3.22 11.78
C ASN A 205 11.32 -3.64 13.25
N PRO A 206 12.33 -3.34 14.07
CA PRO A 206 12.36 -3.75 15.46
C PRO A 206 11.27 -3.12 16.33
N GLN A 207 10.63 -2.04 15.88
CA GLN A 207 9.58 -1.34 16.62
C GLN A 207 8.18 -1.92 16.38
N VAL A 208 7.94 -2.56 15.23
CA VAL A 208 6.60 -3.04 14.81
C VAL A 208 6.57 -4.51 14.38
N SER A 209 7.61 -5.26 14.67
CA SER A 209 7.73 -6.67 14.26
C SER A 209 6.89 -7.65 15.11
N HIS A 210 6.04 -7.14 16.00
CA HIS A 210 5.25 -8.00 16.91
C HIS A 210 3.82 -7.53 17.06
#